data_52a25a69d591b34cf359445bd6801254
#
_entry.id   52a25a69d591b34cf359445bd6801254
#
_cell.length_a   1.000
_cell.length_b   1.000
_cell.length_c   1.000
_cell.angle_alpha   90.00
_cell.angle_beta   90.00
_cell.angle_gamma   90.00
#
_symmetry.space_group_name_H-M   'P 1'
#
loop_
_entity.id
_entity.type
_entity.pdbx_description
1 polymer ?
#
loop_
_entity_poly.entity_id
_entity_poly.type
_entity_poly.pdbx_seq_one_letter_code
_entity_poly.pdbx_strand_id
1 'polypeptide(L)'
;MAKKVRDAPAPSPPVPIWSVPFQGPWIIVAFRPTTRWSLRTSMSTSSGGKALLVPTPYSFKLALVDAGIQRLGVQHGVRLFEILRGRPLRISPPADAVVSATLVKLRKLERSDTGGDESDDDSADVRMFAPTVEFREYVSFYGAGMDGAFHVAIARFRLDDHDVHLLADAASAVTYSGKRGGFLQSETSAAQERFREVDEIPATAGFTIPLSHIPQGGTPVGTIQPLDELAAPAEWDRVSTFGPMPVRVAHLAPGQSAWETEVDRAYVPFAVLYRLLKTTRSFAAYRRIDLA
;
A
#
# COMPACT_ATOMS: atom_id res chain seq x y z
N MET A 1 4.36 2.04 -60.50
CA MET A 1 3.76 1.34 -59.32
C MET A 1 4.78 1.41 -58.20
N ALA A 2 4.58 2.30 -57.23
CA ALA A 2 5.49 2.44 -56.08
C ALA A 2 5.10 1.41 -55.02
N LYS A 3 6.05 0.56 -54.62
CA LYS A 3 5.91 -0.41 -53.52
C LYS A 3 5.84 0.35 -52.21
N LYS A 4 4.65 0.28 -51.56
CA LYS A 4 4.41 0.81 -50.20
C LYS A 4 5.32 0.02 -49.24
N VAL A 5 6.37 0.68 -48.74
CA VAL A 5 7.20 0.14 -47.66
C VAL A 5 6.26 0.04 -46.42
N ARG A 6 6.05 -1.16 -45.93
CA ARG A 6 5.36 -1.38 -44.65
C ARG A 6 6.27 -0.88 -43.55
N ASP A 7 5.84 0.16 -42.86
CA ASP A 7 6.51 0.64 -41.67
C ASP A 7 6.64 -0.52 -40.68
N ALA A 8 7.84 -0.71 -40.15
CA ALA A 8 8.06 -1.70 -39.06
C ALA A 8 7.18 -1.31 -37.88
N PRO A 9 6.56 -2.29 -37.20
CA PRO A 9 5.77 -1.99 -35.99
C PRO A 9 6.64 -1.26 -34.97
N ALA A 10 6.10 -0.20 -34.38
CA ALA A 10 6.77 0.55 -33.31
C ALA A 10 7.22 -0.42 -32.20
N PRO A 11 8.42 -0.24 -31.63
CA PRO A 11 8.88 -1.08 -30.54
C PRO A 11 7.84 -1.06 -29.41
N SER A 12 7.50 -2.23 -28.91
CA SER A 12 6.58 -2.36 -27.78
C SER A 12 7.10 -1.53 -26.61
N PRO A 13 6.24 -0.77 -25.91
CA PRO A 13 6.67 0.00 -24.76
C PRO A 13 7.31 -0.92 -23.71
N PRO A 14 8.32 -0.43 -22.96
CA PRO A 14 8.99 -1.24 -21.95
C PRO A 14 7.96 -1.70 -20.90
N VAL A 15 7.91 -3.01 -20.64
CA VAL A 15 7.02 -3.62 -19.65
C VAL A 15 7.44 -3.11 -18.26
N PRO A 16 6.51 -2.60 -17.43
CA PRO A 16 6.85 -2.10 -16.10
C PRO A 16 7.47 -3.21 -15.23
N ILE A 17 8.51 -2.88 -14.48
CA ILE A 17 9.24 -3.84 -13.64
C ILE A 17 8.30 -4.59 -12.67
N TRP A 18 7.22 -3.95 -12.20
CA TRP A 18 6.25 -4.57 -11.29
C TRP A 18 5.16 -5.40 -11.99
N SER A 19 5.02 -5.31 -13.30
CA SER A 19 4.07 -6.13 -14.08
C SER A 19 4.64 -7.48 -14.50
N VAL A 20 5.96 -7.68 -14.39
CA VAL A 20 6.61 -8.96 -14.65
C VAL A 20 6.86 -9.63 -13.30
N PRO A 21 6.65 -10.97 -13.18
CA PRO A 21 7.06 -11.71 -11.99
C PRO A 21 8.56 -11.47 -11.75
N PHE A 22 8.88 -10.84 -10.64
CA PHE A 22 10.28 -10.62 -10.28
C PHE A 22 10.88 -11.95 -9.82
N GLN A 23 11.82 -12.45 -10.57
CA GLN A 23 12.65 -13.60 -10.21
C GLN A 23 14.00 -13.05 -9.70
N GLY A 24 14.28 -13.24 -8.43
CA GLY A 24 15.51 -12.77 -7.82
C GLY A 24 15.37 -12.61 -6.30
N PRO A 25 16.45 -12.20 -5.63
CA PRO A 25 16.48 -12.14 -4.18
C PRO A 25 15.52 -11.07 -3.62
N TRP A 26 14.95 -11.38 -2.47
CA TRP A 26 14.03 -10.52 -1.74
C TRP A 26 14.55 -10.26 -0.33
N ILE A 27 14.24 -9.08 0.18
CA ILE A 27 14.41 -8.72 1.58
C ILE A 27 13.04 -8.86 2.24
N ILE A 28 12.92 -9.69 3.28
CA ILE A 28 11.68 -9.88 4.03
C ILE A 28 11.83 -9.25 5.41
N VAL A 29 10.91 -8.36 5.74
CA VAL A 29 10.76 -7.74 7.07
C VAL A 29 9.39 -8.10 7.63
N ALA A 30 9.29 -8.22 8.97
CA ALA A 30 8.06 -8.61 9.63
C ALA A 30 7.54 -7.50 10.56
N PHE A 31 6.22 -7.30 10.56
CA PHE A 31 5.54 -6.27 11.35
C PHE A 31 4.30 -6.81 12.02
N ARG A 32 4.19 -6.64 13.31
CA ARG A 32 2.99 -6.98 14.06
C ARG A 32 2.02 -5.79 14.10
N PRO A 33 0.77 -5.95 13.66
CA PRO A 33 -0.25 -4.94 13.89
C PRO A 33 -0.60 -4.89 15.40
N THR A 34 -0.51 -3.70 15.98
CA THR A 34 -0.78 -3.50 17.41
C THR A 34 -2.15 -2.91 17.69
N THR A 35 -2.84 -2.45 16.64
CA THR A 35 -4.18 -1.88 16.71
C THR A 35 -5.08 -2.46 15.63
N ARG A 36 -6.38 -2.15 15.72
CA ARG A 36 -7.32 -2.45 14.65
C ARG A 36 -6.98 -1.63 13.40
N TRP A 37 -6.97 -2.30 12.29
CA TRP A 37 -6.65 -1.72 10.99
C TRP A 37 -7.90 -1.14 10.33
N SER A 38 -7.80 0.05 9.74
CA SER A 38 -8.93 0.69 9.05
C SER A 38 -8.47 1.46 7.80
N LEU A 39 -7.55 0.88 7.05
CA LEU A 39 -7.16 1.44 5.76
C LEU A 39 -8.25 1.14 4.74
N ARG A 40 -8.69 2.15 4.00
CA ARG A 40 -9.69 2.03 2.93
C ARG A 40 -9.00 2.15 1.59
N THR A 41 -9.67 1.64 0.55
CA THR A 41 -9.28 2.00 -0.80
C THR A 41 -9.48 3.51 -0.99
N SER A 42 -8.61 4.13 -1.76
CA SER A 42 -8.76 5.53 -2.13
C SER A 42 -10.01 5.81 -3.00
N MET A 43 -10.58 4.75 -3.60
CA MET A 43 -11.84 4.79 -4.34
C MET A 43 -13.08 4.80 -3.44
N SER A 44 -12.92 4.60 -2.12
CA SER A 44 -14.07 4.58 -1.22
C SER A 44 -14.60 5.98 -0.95
N THR A 45 -15.93 6.09 -0.91
CA THR A 45 -16.61 7.34 -0.54
C THR A 45 -16.28 7.74 0.90
N SER A 46 -16.43 9.03 1.24
CA SER A 46 -16.17 9.54 2.59
C SER A 46 -17.06 8.88 3.66
N SER A 47 -18.27 8.48 3.31
CA SER A 47 -19.30 7.95 4.21
C SER A 47 -19.34 6.42 4.30
N GLY A 48 -18.65 5.70 3.40
CA GLY A 48 -18.65 4.24 3.41
C GLY A 48 -17.53 3.68 2.55
N GLY A 49 -16.91 2.60 2.99
CA GLY A 49 -15.91 1.89 2.23
C GLY A 49 -15.41 0.67 2.98
N LYS A 50 -15.16 -0.39 2.24
CA LYS A 50 -14.58 -1.62 2.78
C LYS A 50 -13.15 -1.38 3.20
N ALA A 51 -12.74 -1.98 4.33
CA ALA A 51 -11.37 -1.97 4.76
C ALA A 51 -10.52 -2.90 3.88
N LEU A 52 -9.29 -2.48 3.63
CA LEU A 52 -8.28 -3.33 3.01
C LEU A 52 -7.80 -4.39 4.00
N LEU A 53 -7.64 -5.62 3.54
CA LEU A 53 -7.15 -6.74 4.33
C LEU A 53 -5.63 -6.74 4.50
N VAL A 54 -4.93 -5.90 3.76
CA VAL A 54 -3.47 -5.70 3.85
C VAL A 54 -3.14 -4.22 3.67
N PRO A 55 -1.99 -3.73 4.17
CA PRO A 55 -1.45 -2.43 3.75
C PRO A 55 -1.27 -2.39 2.24
N THR A 56 -1.37 -1.21 1.64
CA THR A 56 -1.02 -1.07 0.23
C THR A 56 0.50 -0.95 0.07
N PRO A 57 1.09 -1.42 -1.05
CA PRO A 57 2.50 -1.18 -1.36
C PRO A 57 2.86 0.30 -1.26
N TYR A 58 2.00 1.20 -1.76
CA TYR A 58 2.17 2.64 -1.66
C TYR A 58 2.28 3.11 -0.20
N SER A 59 1.31 2.74 0.65
CA SER A 59 1.29 3.20 2.05
C SER A 59 2.49 2.67 2.84
N PHE A 60 2.93 1.45 2.52
CA PHE A 60 4.07 0.84 3.21
C PHE A 60 5.40 1.43 2.77
N LYS A 61 5.59 1.66 1.47
CA LYS A 61 6.78 2.36 0.94
C LYS A 61 6.93 3.74 1.53
N LEU A 62 5.83 4.51 1.60
CA LEU A 62 5.88 5.84 2.23
C LEU A 62 6.09 5.77 3.74
N ALA A 63 5.63 4.74 4.42
CA ALA A 63 5.95 4.54 5.85
C ALA A 63 7.45 4.29 6.06
N LEU A 64 8.12 3.56 5.17
CA LEU A 64 9.58 3.39 5.18
C LEU A 64 10.32 4.71 4.95
N VAL A 65 9.84 5.49 3.97
CA VAL A 65 10.41 6.82 3.68
C VAL A 65 10.26 7.75 4.89
N ASP A 66 9.06 7.82 5.49
CA ASP A 66 8.79 8.65 6.66
C ASP A 66 9.63 8.23 7.87
N ALA A 67 9.72 6.93 8.14
CA ALA A 67 10.56 6.39 9.21
C ALA A 67 12.05 6.73 8.99
N GLY A 68 12.52 6.66 7.75
CA GLY A 68 13.88 7.06 7.37
C GLY A 68 14.12 8.56 7.60
N ILE A 69 13.17 9.42 7.24
CA ILE A 69 13.27 10.87 7.50
C ILE A 69 13.37 11.15 9.00
N GLN A 70 12.46 10.57 9.77
CA GLN A 70 12.38 10.81 11.22
C GLN A 70 13.63 10.30 11.95
N ARG A 71 14.17 9.17 11.56
CA ARG A 71 15.31 8.54 12.23
C ARG A 71 16.66 9.02 11.72
N LEU A 72 16.80 9.21 10.41
CA LEU A 72 18.10 9.41 9.73
C LEU A 72 18.20 10.75 9.01
N GLY A 73 17.09 11.48 8.89
CA GLY A 73 17.01 12.78 8.23
C GLY A 73 16.55 12.73 6.78
N VAL A 74 16.21 13.92 6.24
CA VAL A 74 15.53 14.08 4.95
C VAL A 74 16.29 13.46 3.78
N GLN A 75 17.63 13.56 3.76
CA GLN A 75 18.46 13.02 2.66
C GLN A 75 18.32 11.49 2.53
N HIS A 76 18.24 10.78 3.66
CA HIS A 76 18.00 9.35 3.67
C HIS A 76 16.55 9.02 3.23
N GLY A 77 15.60 9.88 3.56
CA GLY A 77 14.22 9.75 3.05
C GLY A 77 14.15 9.90 1.54
N VAL A 78 14.85 10.87 0.94
CA VAL A 78 14.96 11.02 -0.52
C VAL A 78 15.58 9.77 -1.14
N ARG A 79 16.68 9.24 -0.56
CA ARG A 79 17.31 8.01 -1.06
C ARG A 79 16.37 6.82 -0.97
N LEU A 80 15.65 6.66 0.14
CA LEU A 80 14.65 5.59 0.30
C LEU A 80 13.51 5.71 -0.73
N PHE A 81 13.06 6.91 -1.01
CA PHE A 81 12.06 7.14 -2.05
C PHE A 81 12.56 6.67 -3.43
N GLU A 82 13.80 7.05 -3.81
CA GLU A 82 14.43 6.63 -5.06
C GLU A 82 14.58 5.11 -5.15
N ILE A 83 14.92 4.46 -4.05
CA ILE A 83 15.02 3.01 -3.94
C ILE A 83 13.64 2.35 -4.13
N LEU A 84 12.60 2.89 -3.52
CA LEU A 84 11.30 2.24 -3.39
C LEU A 84 10.34 2.51 -4.54
N ARG A 85 10.47 3.65 -5.25
CA ARG A 85 9.60 3.97 -6.38
C ARG A 85 9.73 2.89 -7.48
N GLY A 86 8.59 2.38 -7.94
CA GLY A 86 8.54 1.33 -8.95
C GLY A 86 9.09 -0.04 -8.53
N ARG A 87 9.63 -0.19 -7.32
CA ARG A 87 10.18 -1.46 -6.84
C ARG A 87 9.07 -2.43 -6.46
N PRO A 88 9.13 -3.69 -6.90
CA PRO A 88 8.17 -4.71 -6.47
C PRO A 88 8.16 -4.89 -4.95
N LEU A 89 6.95 -4.84 -4.37
CA LEU A 89 6.70 -5.11 -2.96
C LEU A 89 5.52 -6.07 -2.85
N ARG A 90 5.62 -7.08 -2.01
CA ARG A 90 4.59 -8.07 -1.74
C ARG A 90 4.33 -8.18 -0.25
N ILE A 91 3.11 -8.48 0.12
CA ILE A 91 2.71 -8.54 1.52
C ILE A 91 2.02 -9.87 1.78
N SER A 92 2.54 -10.62 2.74
CA SER A 92 1.86 -11.78 3.31
C SER A 92 1.13 -11.33 4.57
N PRO A 93 -0.19 -11.50 4.65
CA PRO A 93 -0.95 -11.09 5.83
C PRO A 93 -0.81 -12.10 6.98
N PRO A 94 -1.20 -11.73 8.22
CA PRO A 94 -1.36 -12.67 9.33
C PRO A 94 -2.29 -13.85 8.98
N ALA A 95 -2.22 -14.93 9.75
CA ALA A 95 -2.95 -16.17 9.46
C ALA A 95 -4.48 -15.97 9.40
N ASP A 96 -5.03 -15.22 10.31
CA ASP A 96 -6.46 -14.97 10.39
C ASP A 96 -6.76 -13.47 10.49
N ALA A 97 -7.88 -13.05 9.90
CA ALA A 97 -8.39 -11.69 9.98
C ALA A 97 -9.90 -11.68 10.23
N VAL A 98 -10.34 -10.73 11.05
CA VAL A 98 -11.77 -10.47 11.26
C VAL A 98 -12.06 -9.01 10.94
N VAL A 99 -12.92 -8.79 9.97
CA VAL A 99 -13.43 -7.46 9.62
C VAL A 99 -14.72 -7.24 10.39
N SER A 100 -14.75 -6.19 11.21
CA SER A 100 -15.96 -5.78 11.94
C SER A 100 -16.46 -4.45 11.41
N ALA A 101 -17.77 -4.38 11.13
CA ALA A 101 -18.43 -3.18 10.64
C ALA A 101 -19.11 -2.46 11.82
N THR A 102 -18.91 -1.15 11.90
CA THR A 102 -19.51 -0.31 12.96
C THR A 102 -19.89 1.06 12.43
N LEU A 103 -20.85 1.68 13.07
CA LEU A 103 -21.21 3.08 12.86
C LEU A 103 -20.44 3.94 13.88
N VAL A 104 -19.68 4.88 13.37
CA VAL A 104 -18.88 5.81 14.18
C VAL A 104 -19.50 7.20 14.07
N LYS A 105 -19.83 7.80 15.21
CA LYS A 105 -20.22 9.21 15.26
C LYS A 105 -18.97 10.09 15.26
N LEU A 106 -18.85 10.92 14.26
CA LEU A 106 -17.78 11.90 14.14
C LEU A 106 -18.36 13.28 14.29
N ARG A 107 -17.64 14.15 14.97
CA ARG A 107 -17.92 15.58 14.96
C ARG A 107 -17.06 16.22 13.88
N LYS A 108 -17.67 16.69 12.80
CA LYS A 108 -17.00 17.45 11.75
C LYS A 108 -17.30 18.92 11.95
N LEU A 109 -16.26 19.75 11.74
CA LEU A 109 -16.46 21.17 11.65
C LEU A 109 -17.29 21.45 10.39
N GLU A 110 -18.46 22.05 10.55
CA GLU A 110 -19.19 22.58 9.41
C GLU A 110 -18.39 23.75 8.83
N ARG A 111 -18.03 23.68 7.57
CA ARG A 111 -17.66 24.86 6.80
C ARG A 111 -18.95 25.60 6.52
N SER A 112 -19.10 26.81 7.03
CA SER A 112 -20.13 27.69 6.55
C SER A 112 -19.84 28.00 5.07
N ASP A 113 -20.64 27.46 4.15
CA ASP A 113 -20.67 27.88 2.75
C ASP A 113 -21.38 29.25 2.62
N THR A 114 -21.10 30.20 3.48
CA THR A 114 -21.49 31.60 3.26
C THR A 114 -20.48 32.19 2.30
N GLY A 115 -20.73 31.97 0.98
CA GLY A 115 -20.26 32.87 -0.05
C GLY A 115 -20.98 34.20 0.14
N GLY A 116 -20.31 35.20 0.67
CA GLY A 116 -20.87 36.53 0.81
C GLY A 116 -19.89 37.44 1.55
N ASP A 117 -19.40 38.40 0.82
CA ASP A 117 -18.77 39.66 1.21
C ASP A 117 -17.92 39.73 2.50
N GLU A 118 -16.66 40.10 2.26
CA GLU A 118 -15.73 40.63 3.24
C GLU A 118 -16.36 41.81 4.02
N SER A 119 -16.99 41.51 5.14
CA SER A 119 -17.21 42.51 6.18
C SER A 119 -16.33 42.16 7.36
N ASP A 120 -15.37 43.04 7.60
CA ASP A 120 -14.54 43.14 8.81
C ASP A 120 -15.42 43.27 10.05
N ASP A 121 -15.99 42.18 10.54
CA ASP A 121 -16.59 42.18 11.88
C ASP A 121 -16.05 40.96 12.62
N ASP A 122 -15.27 41.25 13.64
CA ASP A 122 -14.54 40.37 14.58
C ASP A 122 -15.50 39.51 15.46
N SER A 123 -16.68 39.14 14.93
CA SER A 123 -17.56 38.20 15.58
C SER A 123 -17.00 36.80 15.40
N ALA A 124 -16.45 36.23 16.47
CA ALA A 124 -15.97 34.87 16.58
C ALA A 124 -17.06 33.92 16.06
N ASP A 125 -16.90 33.50 14.82
CA ASP A 125 -17.77 32.54 14.15
C ASP A 125 -17.78 31.27 14.98
N VAL A 126 -18.85 31.01 15.71
CA VAL A 126 -19.03 29.83 16.55
C VAL A 126 -19.17 28.64 15.58
N ARG A 127 -18.04 28.01 15.25
CA ARG A 127 -17.98 26.83 14.40
C ARG A 127 -18.74 25.69 15.05
N MET A 128 -19.92 25.43 14.58
CA MET A 128 -20.75 24.32 15.08
C MET A 128 -20.22 22.99 14.57
N PHE A 129 -20.03 22.05 15.48
CA PHE A 129 -19.69 20.67 15.13
C PHE A 129 -20.97 19.88 14.86
N ALA A 130 -21.24 19.58 13.58
CA ALA A 130 -22.31 18.66 13.21
C ALA A 130 -21.93 17.21 13.46
N PRO A 131 -22.77 16.42 14.16
CA PRO A 131 -22.54 14.99 14.30
C PRO A 131 -22.79 14.28 12.98
N THR A 132 -21.76 13.69 12.41
CA THR A 132 -21.86 12.85 11.20
C THR A 132 -21.71 11.39 11.58
N VAL A 133 -22.59 10.52 11.07
CA VAL A 133 -22.48 9.08 11.25
C VAL A 133 -21.80 8.49 10.02
N GLU A 134 -20.67 7.84 10.24
CA GLU A 134 -19.95 7.15 9.18
C GLU A 134 -19.93 5.64 9.44
N PHE A 135 -20.18 4.87 8.39
CA PHE A 135 -19.94 3.44 8.42
C PHE A 135 -18.44 3.16 8.27
N ARG A 136 -17.87 2.41 9.20
CA ARG A 136 -16.47 2.04 9.17
C ARG A 136 -16.27 0.55 9.40
N GLU A 137 -15.38 -0.02 8.62
CA GLU A 137 -14.85 -1.34 8.85
C GLU A 137 -13.49 -1.26 9.52
N TYR A 138 -13.27 -2.16 10.48
CA TYR A 138 -12.00 -2.36 11.17
C TYR A 138 -11.57 -3.81 11.02
N VAL A 139 -10.32 -4.03 10.68
CA VAL A 139 -9.71 -5.35 10.59
C VAL A 139 -8.91 -5.62 11.85
N SER A 140 -9.19 -6.74 12.50
CA SER A 140 -8.38 -7.31 13.58
C SER A 140 -7.66 -8.53 13.03
N PHE A 141 -6.35 -8.62 13.28
CA PHE A 141 -5.51 -9.70 12.81
C PHE A 141 -5.14 -10.64 13.94
N TYR A 142 -5.05 -11.93 13.63
CA TYR A 142 -4.76 -12.98 14.61
C TYR A 142 -3.75 -13.96 14.02
N GLY A 143 -2.97 -14.58 14.90
CA GLY A 143 -1.99 -15.60 14.59
C GLY A 143 -1.03 -15.78 15.78
N ALA A 144 -0.48 -16.96 15.94
CA ALA A 144 0.53 -17.26 16.94
C ALA A 144 1.93 -16.94 16.39
N GLY A 145 2.79 -16.37 17.23
CA GLY A 145 4.17 -16.07 16.81
C GLY A 145 4.24 -15.26 15.51
N MET A 146 5.04 -15.69 14.56
CA MET A 146 5.23 -15.02 13.27
C MET A 146 3.97 -15.05 12.38
N ASP A 147 3.04 -15.99 12.57
CA ASP A 147 1.76 -16.02 11.86
C ASP A 147 0.83 -14.86 12.23
N GLY A 148 1.10 -14.16 13.32
CA GLY A 148 0.40 -12.93 13.70
C GLY A 148 0.99 -11.66 13.08
N ALA A 149 2.06 -11.75 12.29
CA ALA A 149 2.73 -10.62 11.67
C ALA A 149 2.41 -10.51 10.16
N PHE A 150 2.46 -9.29 9.64
CA PHE A 150 2.64 -9.06 8.22
C PHE A 150 4.09 -9.35 7.85
N HIS A 151 4.30 -10.10 6.78
CA HIS A 151 5.61 -10.21 6.15
C HIS A 151 5.62 -9.36 4.89
N VAL A 152 6.57 -8.47 4.80
CA VAL A 152 6.72 -7.55 3.66
C VAL A 152 8.00 -7.93 2.93
N ALA A 153 7.83 -8.39 1.69
CA ALA A 153 8.92 -8.72 0.80
C ALA A 153 9.19 -7.56 -0.16
N ILE A 154 10.43 -7.07 -0.18
CA ILE A 154 10.92 -6.00 -1.04
C ILE A 154 11.95 -6.60 -1.99
N ALA A 155 11.79 -6.42 -3.29
CA ALA A 155 12.73 -6.94 -4.27
C ALA A 155 14.13 -6.33 -4.09
N ARG A 156 15.18 -7.16 -3.98
CA ARG A 156 16.57 -6.70 -3.77
C ARG A 156 17.26 -6.23 -5.07
N PHE A 157 16.58 -6.23 -6.18
CA PHE A 157 17.13 -5.88 -7.48
C PHE A 157 17.89 -4.54 -7.46
N ARG A 158 19.15 -4.54 -7.91
CA ARG A 158 20.03 -3.37 -7.99
C ARG A 158 20.17 -2.58 -6.69
N LEU A 159 20.14 -3.24 -5.55
CA LEU A 159 20.50 -2.64 -4.26
C LEU A 159 21.90 -3.08 -3.89
N ASP A 160 22.72 -2.13 -3.49
CA ASP A 160 23.96 -2.42 -2.81
C ASP A 160 23.73 -2.68 -1.31
N ASP A 161 24.75 -3.08 -0.59
CA ASP A 161 24.64 -3.41 0.84
C ASP A 161 24.29 -2.16 1.68
N HIS A 162 24.72 -0.97 1.26
CA HIS A 162 24.37 0.29 1.93
C HIS A 162 22.86 0.54 1.83
N ASP A 163 22.25 0.38 0.64
CA ASP A 163 20.82 0.52 0.43
C ASP A 163 20.02 -0.52 1.24
N VAL A 164 20.53 -1.75 1.32
CA VAL A 164 19.90 -2.81 2.13
C VAL A 164 19.93 -2.45 3.62
N HIS A 165 21.03 -1.95 4.13
CA HIS A 165 21.13 -1.51 5.52
C HIS A 165 20.23 -0.29 5.79
N LEU A 166 20.15 0.66 4.86
CA LEU A 166 19.27 1.82 4.95
C LEU A 166 17.80 1.38 5.03
N LEU A 167 17.38 0.42 4.19
CA LEU A 167 16.03 -0.15 4.24
C LEU A 167 15.76 -0.87 5.58
N ALA A 168 16.73 -1.61 6.10
CA ALA A 168 16.60 -2.32 7.37
C ALA A 168 16.48 -1.35 8.56
N ASP A 169 17.27 -0.27 8.56
CA ASP A 169 17.20 0.77 9.59
C ASP A 169 15.85 1.51 9.55
N ALA A 170 15.38 1.88 8.36
CA ALA A 170 14.06 2.47 8.18
C ALA A 170 12.94 1.51 8.64
N ALA A 171 13.01 0.23 8.23
CA ALA A 171 12.02 -0.78 8.63
C ALA A 171 11.94 -0.97 10.14
N SER A 172 13.07 -0.93 10.84
CA SER A 172 13.11 -1.03 12.31
C SER A 172 12.41 0.13 13.02
N ALA A 173 12.25 1.27 12.34
CA ALA A 173 11.67 2.49 12.87
C ALA A 173 10.20 2.72 12.42
N VAL A 174 9.65 1.86 11.56
CA VAL A 174 8.25 1.96 11.15
C VAL A 174 7.34 1.68 12.34
N THR A 175 6.48 2.63 12.66
CA THR A 175 5.50 2.54 13.74
C THR A 175 4.05 2.54 13.26
N TYR A 176 3.80 2.90 11.99
CA TYR A 176 2.47 2.88 11.38
C TYR A 176 2.56 2.76 9.86
N SER A 177 1.47 2.39 9.20
CA SER A 177 1.34 2.42 7.76
C SER A 177 -0.05 2.93 7.34
N GLY A 178 -0.08 3.87 6.40
CA GLY A 178 -1.31 4.47 5.89
C GLY A 178 -1.89 5.52 6.83
N LYS A 179 -3.12 5.33 7.33
CA LYS A 179 -3.77 6.29 8.24
C LYS A 179 -3.14 6.25 9.63
N ARG A 180 -3.16 7.40 10.31
CA ARG A 180 -2.94 7.47 11.77
C ARG A 180 -3.90 6.50 12.47
N GLY A 181 -3.37 5.57 13.26
CA GLY A 181 -4.13 4.49 13.93
C GLY A 181 -3.89 3.10 13.37
N GLY A 182 -3.27 2.93 12.20
CA GLY A 182 -2.75 1.65 11.71
C GLY A 182 -1.35 1.39 12.26
N PHE A 183 -1.23 1.24 13.60
CA PHE A 183 0.06 1.06 14.25
C PHE A 183 0.65 -0.33 14.01
N LEU A 184 1.95 -0.34 13.74
CA LEU A 184 2.76 -1.52 13.51
C LEU A 184 3.94 -1.52 14.47
N GLN A 185 4.39 -2.70 14.83
CA GLN A 185 5.63 -2.93 15.55
C GLN A 185 6.53 -3.82 14.69
N SER A 186 7.75 -3.38 14.43
CA SER A 186 8.74 -4.22 13.76
C SER A 186 9.07 -5.42 14.65
N GLU A 187 9.02 -6.63 14.09
CA GLU A 187 9.37 -7.89 14.78
C GLU A 187 10.89 -8.17 14.76
N THR A 188 11.69 -7.15 14.58
CA THR A 188 13.14 -7.27 14.66
C THR A 188 13.56 -7.36 16.13
N SER A 189 13.85 -8.56 16.63
CA SER A 189 14.54 -8.69 17.93
C SER A 189 16.00 -8.31 17.75
N ALA A 190 16.62 -7.74 18.81
CA ALA A 190 18.04 -7.40 18.81
C ALA A 190 18.97 -8.61 18.59
N ALA A 191 18.45 -9.83 18.70
CA ALA A 191 19.16 -11.09 18.52
C ALA A 191 18.88 -11.77 17.16
N GLN A 192 17.89 -11.30 16.40
CA GLN A 192 17.57 -11.83 15.07
C GLN A 192 17.94 -10.80 14.02
N GLU A 193 18.37 -11.27 12.86
CA GLU A 193 18.65 -10.42 11.70
C GLU A 193 17.50 -9.47 11.44
N ARG A 194 17.80 -8.18 11.26
CA ARG A 194 16.81 -7.10 11.03
C ARG A 194 15.95 -7.35 9.80
N PHE A 195 16.39 -8.24 8.94
CA PHE A 195 15.68 -8.69 7.74
C PHE A 195 16.20 -10.09 7.38
N ARG A 196 15.40 -10.82 6.61
CA ARG A 196 15.78 -12.11 6.02
C ARG A 196 15.89 -11.96 4.51
N GLU A 197 17.05 -12.30 3.95
CA GLU A 197 17.19 -12.45 2.51
C GLU A 197 16.75 -13.85 2.07
N VAL A 198 16.04 -13.90 0.96
CA VAL A 198 15.63 -15.16 0.29
C VAL A 198 15.80 -14.99 -1.20
N ASP A 199 16.23 -16.02 -1.91
CA ASP A 199 16.41 -15.98 -3.36
C ASP A 199 15.08 -15.87 -4.08
N GLU A 200 14.03 -16.50 -3.56
CA GLU A 200 12.67 -16.46 -4.08
C GLU A 200 11.66 -16.40 -2.96
N ILE A 201 10.53 -15.72 -3.20
CA ILE A 201 9.39 -15.78 -2.30
C ILE A 201 8.74 -17.15 -2.47
N PRO A 202 8.65 -17.98 -1.41
CA PRO A 202 7.96 -19.25 -1.50
C PRO A 202 6.50 -19.06 -1.90
N ALA A 203 6.03 -19.81 -2.89
CA ALA A 203 4.63 -19.75 -3.34
C ALA A 203 3.66 -20.02 -2.18
N THR A 204 4.07 -20.88 -1.24
CA THR A 204 3.31 -21.24 -0.02
C THR A 204 3.20 -20.14 1.01
N ALA A 205 4.01 -19.08 0.92
CA ALA A 205 4.11 -18.05 1.96
C ALA A 205 2.97 -17.02 1.98
N GLY A 206 1.94 -17.19 1.15
CA GLY A 206 0.73 -16.36 1.22
C GLY A 206 0.90 -14.90 0.80
N PHE A 207 1.93 -14.56 0.03
CA PHE A 207 2.15 -13.18 -0.44
C PHE A 207 1.14 -12.73 -1.49
N THR A 208 0.81 -11.45 -1.48
CA THR A 208 -0.07 -10.82 -2.48
C THR A 208 0.48 -10.98 -3.89
N ILE A 209 -0.41 -11.25 -4.86
CA ILE A 209 -0.06 -11.47 -6.27
C ILE A 209 -0.78 -10.43 -7.12
N PRO A 210 -0.07 -9.59 -7.91
CA PRO A 210 -0.73 -8.75 -8.90
C PRO A 210 -1.47 -9.62 -9.91
N LEU A 211 -2.68 -9.23 -10.30
CA LEU A 211 -3.46 -10.02 -11.25
C LEU A 211 -2.77 -10.13 -12.62
N SER A 212 -1.94 -9.16 -12.98
CA SER A 212 -1.11 -9.20 -14.19
C SER A 212 -0.07 -10.34 -14.21
N HIS A 213 0.24 -10.93 -13.04
CA HIS A 213 1.16 -12.07 -12.90
C HIS A 213 0.46 -13.43 -12.96
N ILE A 214 -0.86 -13.44 -12.96
CA ILE A 214 -1.63 -14.68 -13.10
C ILE A 214 -1.66 -15.03 -14.58
N PRO A 215 -1.26 -16.24 -14.98
CA PRO A 215 -1.28 -16.67 -16.37
C PRO A 215 -2.68 -16.50 -16.99
N GLN A 216 -2.75 -16.24 -18.30
CA GLN A 216 -4.02 -16.16 -19.01
C GLN A 216 -4.79 -17.49 -18.85
N GLY A 217 -6.06 -17.37 -18.43
CA GLY A 217 -6.89 -18.54 -18.10
C GLY A 217 -6.70 -19.10 -16.70
N GLY A 218 -5.74 -18.59 -15.93
CA GLY A 218 -5.57 -18.92 -14.51
C GLY A 218 -6.67 -18.28 -13.66
N THR A 219 -7.15 -19.03 -12.67
CA THR A 219 -8.12 -18.49 -11.70
C THR A 219 -7.38 -17.87 -10.53
N PRO A 220 -7.61 -16.57 -10.20
CA PRO A 220 -7.02 -15.97 -9.02
C PRO A 220 -7.53 -16.66 -7.75
N VAL A 221 -6.60 -16.99 -6.86
CA VAL A 221 -6.92 -17.57 -5.57
C VAL A 221 -6.94 -16.45 -4.51
N GLY A 222 -7.99 -16.41 -3.70
CA GLY A 222 -8.12 -15.42 -2.62
C GLY A 222 -9.10 -14.30 -2.90
N THR A 223 -8.95 -13.21 -2.17
CA THR A 223 -9.79 -12.01 -2.29
C THR A 223 -9.11 -10.97 -3.17
N ILE A 224 -9.80 -10.51 -4.22
CA ILE A 224 -9.25 -9.47 -5.10
C ILE A 224 -9.47 -8.10 -4.44
N GLN A 225 -8.40 -7.32 -4.29
CA GLN A 225 -8.46 -5.96 -3.79
C GLN A 225 -7.60 -5.04 -4.67
N PRO A 226 -8.09 -3.84 -5.04
CA PRO A 226 -7.28 -2.82 -5.65
C PRO A 226 -6.36 -2.23 -4.57
N LEU A 227 -5.06 -2.38 -4.74
CA LEU A 227 -4.05 -1.82 -3.86
C LEU A 227 -3.30 -0.69 -4.57
N ASP A 228 -2.98 0.33 -3.81
CA ASP A 228 -2.20 1.45 -4.33
C ASP A 228 -0.74 1.07 -4.46
N GLU A 229 -0.12 1.44 -5.57
CA GLU A 229 1.30 1.25 -5.84
C GLU A 229 1.99 2.61 -6.05
N LEU A 230 3.21 2.75 -5.53
CA LEU A 230 4.08 3.89 -5.83
C LEU A 230 4.72 3.65 -7.20
N ALA A 231 4.28 4.43 -8.19
CA ALA A 231 4.69 4.24 -9.57
C ALA A 231 6.16 4.65 -9.78
N ALA A 232 6.81 4.07 -10.79
CA ALA A 232 8.20 4.38 -11.11
C ALA A 232 8.42 5.82 -11.57
N PRO A 233 7.50 6.46 -12.32
CA PRO A 233 7.60 7.88 -12.67
C PRO A 233 7.28 8.84 -11.52
N ALA A 234 6.98 8.36 -10.30
CA ALA A 234 6.69 9.22 -9.17
C ALA A 234 7.85 10.17 -8.87
N GLU A 235 7.50 11.41 -8.57
CA GLU A 235 8.44 12.47 -8.26
C GLU A 235 8.36 12.83 -6.78
N TRP A 236 9.52 13.06 -6.14
CA TRP A 236 9.60 13.41 -4.73
C TRP A 236 8.73 14.61 -4.37
N ASP A 237 8.80 15.69 -5.17
CA ASP A 237 8.06 16.92 -4.92
C ASP A 237 6.55 16.80 -5.02
N ARG A 238 6.06 15.72 -5.63
CA ARG A 238 4.63 15.41 -5.70
C ARG A 238 4.14 14.55 -4.53
N VAL A 239 5.00 13.65 -4.06
CA VAL A 239 4.59 12.62 -3.10
C VAL A 239 4.94 13.02 -1.67
N SER A 240 5.99 13.82 -1.46
CA SER A 240 6.40 14.27 -0.14
C SER A 240 5.45 15.34 0.41
N THR A 241 5.30 15.39 1.73
CA THR A 241 4.56 16.45 2.43
C THR A 241 5.22 17.82 2.30
N PHE A 242 6.46 17.89 1.82
CA PHE A 242 7.22 19.10 1.57
C PHE A 242 7.05 19.63 0.15
N GLY A 243 6.45 18.82 -0.74
CA GLY A 243 6.24 19.17 -2.14
C GLY A 243 4.98 19.98 -2.36
N PRO A 244 5.01 21.04 -3.20
CA PRO A 244 3.85 21.86 -3.49
C PRO A 244 2.92 21.26 -4.55
N MET A 245 3.32 20.17 -5.21
CA MET A 245 2.64 19.65 -6.38
C MET A 245 1.59 18.58 -6.03
N PRO A 246 0.41 18.57 -6.69
CA PRO A 246 -0.60 17.53 -6.47
C PRO A 246 -0.13 16.19 -7.00
N VAL A 247 -0.46 15.11 -6.29
CA VAL A 247 -0.17 13.73 -6.69
C VAL A 247 -0.99 13.35 -7.91
N ARG A 248 -0.35 12.87 -8.97
CA ARG A 248 -1.00 12.32 -10.17
C ARG A 248 -1.43 10.89 -9.89
N VAL A 249 -2.71 10.60 -10.10
CA VAL A 249 -3.30 9.30 -9.76
C VAL A 249 -3.98 8.68 -10.98
N ALA A 250 -3.77 7.40 -11.23
CA ALA A 250 -4.49 6.64 -12.25
C ALA A 250 -5.01 5.30 -11.73
N HIS A 251 -6.13 4.88 -12.31
CA HIS A 251 -6.67 3.53 -12.17
C HIS A 251 -6.18 2.71 -13.35
N LEU A 252 -5.36 1.70 -13.08
CA LEU A 252 -4.85 0.83 -14.12
C LEU A 252 -5.73 -0.42 -14.23
N ALA A 253 -6.26 -0.64 -15.43
CA ALA A 253 -6.87 -1.92 -15.77
C ALA A 253 -5.80 -3.03 -15.85
N PRO A 254 -6.18 -4.31 -15.71
CA PRO A 254 -5.27 -5.41 -15.95
C PRO A 254 -4.60 -5.26 -17.32
N GLY A 255 -3.27 -5.28 -17.35
CA GLY A 255 -2.48 -5.08 -18.58
C GLY A 255 -2.10 -3.65 -18.92
N GLN A 256 -2.65 -2.64 -18.26
CA GLN A 256 -2.19 -1.25 -18.41
C GLN A 256 -0.94 -0.97 -17.56
N SER A 257 -0.08 -0.11 -18.08
CA SER A 257 1.20 0.25 -17.48
C SER A 257 1.18 1.66 -16.90
N ALA A 258 1.62 1.82 -15.64
CA ALA A 258 1.80 3.12 -15.01
C ALA A 258 2.87 3.99 -15.72
N TRP A 259 3.74 3.38 -16.53
CA TRP A 259 4.74 4.08 -17.30
C TRP A 259 4.17 4.92 -18.45
N GLU A 260 3.07 4.48 -19.02
CA GLU A 260 2.41 5.15 -20.14
C GLU A 260 1.62 6.39 -19.70
N THR A 261 1.28 6.47 -18.41
CA THR A 261 0.37 7.49 -17.90
C THR A 261 1.05 8.55 -17.03
N GLU A 262 2.36 8.50 -16.85
CA GLU A 262 3.13 9.47 -16.04
C GLU A 262 2.51 9.73 -14.66
N VAL A 263 2.04 8.69 -13.97
CA VAL A 263 1.40 8.83 -12.67
C VAL A 263 2.36 8.59 -11.52
N ASP A 264 2.08 9.19 -10.38
CA ASP A 264 2.84 9.00 -9.14
C ASP A 264 2.27 7.82 -8.33
N ARG A 265 0.94 7.62 -8.42
CA ARG A 265 0.21 6.60 -7.70
C ARG A 265 -0.74 5.85 -8.63
N ALA A 266 -0.60 4.55 -8.67
CA ALA A 266 -1.43 3.67 -9.48
C ALA A 266 -2.24 2.72 -8.61
N TYR A 267 -3.50 2.45 -9.01
CA TYR A 267 -4.32 1.39 -8.43
C TYR A 267 -4.14 0.12 -9.23
N VAL A 268 -3.61 -0.89 -8.58
CA VAL A 268 -3.31 -2.19 -9.19
C VAL A 268 -4.16 -3.26 -8.52
N PRO A 269 -4.88 -4.11 -9.26
CA PRO A 269 -5.61 -5.23 -8.68
C PRO A 269 -4.64 -6.33 -8.24
N PHE A 270 -4.77 -6.75 -6.97
CA PHE A 270 -4.01 -7.83 -6.36
C PHE A 270 -4.93 -8.95 -5.87
N ALA A 271 -4.49 -10.18 -5.98
CA ALA A 271 -5.01 -11.27 -5.20
C ALA A 271 -4.37 -11.22 -3.80
N VAL A 272 -5.18 -10.99 -2.78
CA VAL A 272 -4.80 -11.12 -1.37
C VAL A 272 -5.17 -12.54 -0.95
N LEU A 273 -4.20 -13.32 -0.51
CA LEU A 273 -4.38 -14.75 -0.26
C LEU A 273 -5.15 -15.03 1.03
N TYR A 274 -6.37 -14.51 1.09
CA TYR A 274 -7.36 -14.79 2.12
C TYR A 274 -8.60 -15.44 1.52
N ARG A 275 -9.08 -16.52 2.16
CA ARG A 275 -10.41 -17.07 1.91
C ARG A 275 -11.39 -16.59 2.97
N LEU A 276 -12.60 -16.25 2.55
CA LEU A 276 -13.70 -15.94 3.43
C LEU A 276 -14.18 -17.24 4.10
N LEU A 277 -14.14 -17.29 5.43
CA LEU A 277 -14.65 -18.42 6.22
C LEU A 277 -16.12 -18.24 6.59
N LYS A 278 -16.47 -17.03 7.02
CA LYS A 278 -17.81 -16.69 7.49
C LYS A 278 -18.09 -15.22 7.28
N THR A 279 -19.31 -14.91 6.89
CA THR A 279 -19.80 -13.53 6.85
C THR A 279 -21.17 -13.42 7.51
N THR A 280 -21.37 -12.29 8.20
CA THR A 280 -22.63 -11.90 8.79
C THR A 280 -22.90 -10.44 8.45
N ARG A 281 -23.99 -9.86 8.94
CA ARG A 281 -24.27 -8.43 8.75
C ARG A 281 -23.24 -7.49 9.41
N SER A 282 -22.57 -7.95 10.49
CA SER A 282 -21.69 -7.11 11.33
C SER A 282 -20.21 -7.51 11.25
N PHE A 283 -19.88 -8.69 10.74
CA PHE A 283 -18.50 -9.11 10.60
C PHE A 283 -18.28 -10.11 9.46
N ALA A 284 -17.01 -10.19 9.01
CA ALA A 284 -16.51 -11.21 8.09
C ALA A 284 -15.19 -11.77 8.64
N ALA A 285 -15.04 -13.09 8.64
CA ALA A 285 -13.82 -13.78 9.08
C ALA A 285 -13.09 -14.39 7.88
N TYR A 286 -11.78 -14.21 7.86
CA TYR A 286 -10.90 -14.65 6.79
C TYR A 286 -9.75 -15.49 7.35
N ARG A 287 -9.27 -16.42 6.56
CA ARG A 287 -8.06 -17.20 6.82
C ARG A 287 -7.12 -17.15 5.64
N ARG A 288 -5.82 -16.99 5.91
CA ARG A 288 -4.78 -17.05 4.88
C ARG A 288 -4.81 -18.40 4.17
N ILE A 289 -4.62 -18.37 2.87
CA ILE A 289 -4.50 -19.54 2.03
C ILE A 289 -3.02 -19.85 1.93
N ASP A 290 -2.64 -21.00 2.47
CA ASP A 290 -1.31 -21.56 2.24
C ASP A 290 -1.40 -22.36 0.94
N LEU A 291 -0.73 -21.89 -0.11
CA LEU A 291 -0.66 -22.58 -1.39
C LEU A 291 0.30 -23.76 -1.22
N ALA A 292 -0.24 -24.98 -1.20
CA ALA A 292 0.53 -26.21 -1.09
C ALA A 292 1.32 -26.51 -2.37
#